data_164eccfafc80b452d1dc67575eee4b99
#
_entry.id   164eccfafc80b452d1dc67575eee4b99
#
_cell.length_a   1.000
_cell.length_b   1.000
_cell.length_c   1.000
_cell.angle_alpha   90.00
_cell.angle_beta   90.00
_cell.angle_gamma   90.00
#
_symmetry.space_group_name_H-M   'P 1'
#
loop_
_entity.id
_entity.type
_entity.pdbx_description
1 polymer ?
#
loop_
_entity_poly.entity_id
_entity_poly.type
_entity_poly.pdbx_seq_one_letter_code
_entity_poly.pdbx_strand_id
1 'polypeptide(L)'
;MSDMKKVISTTSAPAAIGPYSQAVETGNMIFLSGQLPIDPKTGIMPEGIKAQTRQAFANIKAILAGAGYSVEHIVKTTVLLADMSLFGEMNEIYAEQFGSVFPSRSAFAVKELPKQALVEIEVIAVKA
;
A
#
# COMPACT_ATOMS: atom_id res chain seq x y z
N MET A 1 11.09 0.32 24.90
CA MET A 1 11.86 1.45 24.41
C MET A 1 11.13 2.09 23.27
N SER A 2 10.88 3.37 23.34
CA SER A 2 10.13 4.10 22.33
C SER A 2 10.85 4.16 20.97
N ASP A 3 12.18 4.07 20.98
CA ASP A 3 12.98 4.12 19.77
C ASP A 3 13.05 2.78 19.01
N MET A 4 12.51 1.71 19.58
CA MET A 4 12.40 0.43 18.87
C MET A 4 11.36 0.50 17.75
N LYS A 5 10.41 1.40 17.87
CA LYS A 5 9.31 1.52 16.93
C LYS A 5 9.06 3.00 16.65
N LYS A 6 9.22 3.38 15.39
CA LYS A 6 9.02 4.76 14.98
C LYS A 6 7.77 4.87 14.10
N VAL A 7 6.86 5.74 14.50
CA VAL A 7 5.64 6.01 13.73
C VAL A 7 5.98 6.91 12.54
N ILE A 8 5.53 6.51 11.35
CA ILE A 8 5.69 7.28 10.12
C ILE A 8 4.33 7.80 9.70
N SER A 9 4.30 9.07 9.33
CA SER A 9 3.06 9.73 8.94
C SER A 9 3.36 10.76 7.86
N THR A 10 2.45 10.89 6.89
CA THR A 10 2.56 11.89 5.82
C THR A 10 1.18 12.34 5.40
N THR A 11 1.07 13.60 4.98
CA THR A 11 -0.17 14.13 4.41
C THR A 11 -0.32 13.80 2.93
N SER A 12 0.71 13.21 2.32
CA SER A 12 0.68 12.80 0.91
C SER A 12 0.04 11.42 0.71
N ALA A 13 -0.49 10.83 1.77
CA ALA A 13 -1.28 9.59 1.74
C ALA A 13 -2.48 9.78 2.66
N PRO A 14 -3.52 8.95 2.54
CA PRO A 14 -4.71 9.09 3.39
C PRO A 14 -4.35 8.98 4.88
N ALA A 15 -4.92 9.88 5.68
CA ALA A 15 -4.68 9.89 7.11
C ALA A 15 -5.17 8.59 7.77
N ALA A 16 -4.46 8.16 8.80
CA ALA A 16 -4.90 7.02 9.60
C ALA A 16 -6.09 7.46 10.46
N ILE A 17 -7.25 6.89 10.17
CA ILE A 17 -8.47 7.17 10.91
C ILE A 17 -8.79 5.95 11.75
N GLY A 18 -8.52 6.03 13.06
CA GLY A 18 -8.70 4.91 13.97
C GLY A 18 -7.42 4.58 14.71
N PRO A 19 -7.41 3.48 15.46
CA PRO A 19 -6.29 3.13 16.33
C PRO A 19 -5.17 2.41 15.58
N TYR A 20 -4.56 3.08 14.58
CA TYR A 20 -3.43 2.52 13.83
C TYR A 20 -2.59 3.65 13.25
N SER A 21 -1.37 3.32 12.84
CA SER A 21 -0.44 4.24 12.18
C SER A 21 -0.40 3.94 10.68
N GLN A 22 -0.11 4.94 9.86
CA GLN A 22 0.10 4.70 8.43
C GLN A 22 1.22 3.69 8.21
N ALA A 23 2.29 3.84 8.97
CA ALA A 23 3.40 2.90 8.91
C ALA A 23 4.20 2.93 10.20
N VAL A 24 4.94 1.87 10.44
CA VAL A 24 5.84 1.75 11.60
C VAL A 24 7.18 1.25 11.11
N GLU A 25 8.23 1.95 11.49
CA GLU A 25 9.61 1.58 11.17
C GLU A 25 10.28 1.01 12.41
N THR A 26 11.04 -0.08 12.22
CA THR A 26 11.88 -0.65 13.26
C THR A 26 13.20 -1.09 12.62
N GLY A 27 14.32 -0.53 13.12
CA GLY A 27 15.61 -0.78 12.48
C GLY A 27 15.60 -0.32 11.02
N ASN A 28 15.91 -1.25 10.12
CA ASN A 28 15.95 -0.99 8.69
C ASN A 28 14.70 -1.50 7.96
N MET A 29 13.62 -1.79 8.70
CA MET A 29 12.37 -2.32 8.16
C MET A 29 11.23 -1.35 8.38
N ILE A 30 10.30 -1.31 7.42
CA ILE A 30 9.08 -0.53 7.56
C ILE A 30 7.88 -1.40 7.19
N PHE A 31 6.82 -1.28 8.00
CA PHE A 31 5.57 -2.02 7.83
C PHE A 31 4.48 -1.00 7.56
N LEU A 32 3.89 -1.04 6.37
CA LEU A 32 2.79 -0.15 6.02
C LEU A 32 1.46 -0.82 6.32
N SER A 33 0.55 -0.06 6.89
CA SER A 33 -0.85 -0.46 6.98
C SER A 33 -1.42 -0.59 5.58
N GLY A 34 -2.48 -1.37 5.44
CA GLY A 34 -3.17 -1.52 4.16
C GLY A 34 -3.60 -0.17 3.61
N GLN A 35 -3.26 0.10 2.35
CA GLN A 35 -3.60 1.34 1.69
C GLN A 35 -4.80 1.14 0.79
N LEU A 36 -5.88 1.87 1.12
CA LEU A 36 -7.04 1.99 0.25
C LEU A 36 -6.72 2.96 -0.87
N PRO A 37 -7.42 2.84 -2.01
CA PRO A 37 -7.14 3.70 -3.17
C PRO A 37 -7.80 5.08 -3.05
N ILE A 38 -7.65 5.73 -1.90
CA ILE A 38 -8.24 7.04 -1.65
C ILE A 38 -7.21 8.10 -2.03
N ASP A 39 -7.62 9.04 -2.89
CA ASP A 39 -6.78 10.19 -3.20
C ASP A 39 -6.74 11.10 -1.97
N PRO A 40 -5.57 11.32 -1.35
CA PRO A 40 -5.50 12.13 -0.13
C PRO A 40 -5.89 13.59 -0.32
N LYS A 41 -5.87 14.09 -1.54
CA LYS A 41 -6.24 15.49 -1.83
C LYS A 41 -7.74 15.70 -1.89
N THR A 42 -8.48 14.71 -2.37
CA THR A 42 -9.92 14.83 -2.60
C THR A 42 -10.76 13.99 -1.65
N GLY A 43 -10.16 12.95 -1.05
CA GLY A 43 -10.89 11.98 -0.24
C GLY A 43 -11.71 10.99 -1.06
N ILE A 44 -11.54 10.98 -2.38
CA ILE A 44 -12.33 10.17 -3.31
C ILE A 44 -11.48 9.04 -3.88
N MET A 45 -12.09 7.87 -4.08
CA MET A 45 -11.46 6.76 -4.79
C MET A 45 -11.76 6.88 -6.27
N PRO A 46 -10.76 6.68 -7.14
CA PRO A 46 -11.03 6.65 -8.58
C PRO A 46 -11.86 5.42 -8.94
N GLU A 47 -12.47 5.43 -10.10
CA GLU A 47 -13.29 4.31 -10.54
C GLU A 47 -12.48 3.27 -11.30
N GLY A 48 -12.78 2.00 -11.04
CA GLY A 48 -12.18 0.88 -11.74
C GLY A 48 -10.93 0.35 -11.08
N ILE A 49 -10.68 -0.94 -11.32
CA ILE A 49 -9.57 -1.63 -10.64
C ILE A 49 -8.20 -1.09 -11.03
N LYS A 50 -8.01 -0.72 -12.29
CA LYS A 50 -6.71 -0.22 -12.74
C LYS A 50 -6.37 1.11 -12.05
N ALA A 51 -7.31 2.06 -12.06
CA ALA A 51 -7.10 3.36 -11.43
C ALA A 51 -6.95 3.23 -9.92
N GLN A 52 -7.73 2.35 -9.31
CA GLN A 52 -7.62 2.11 -7.87
C GLN A 52 -6.28 1.49 -7.50
N THR A 53 -5.79 0.55 -8.30
CA THR A 53 -4.48 -0.06 -8.04
C THR A 53 -3.36 0.97 -8.13
N ARG A 54 -3.42 1.86 -9.13
CA ARG A 54 -2.46 2.95 -9.25
C ARG A 54 -2.49 3.88 -8.04
N GLN A 55 -3.70 4.22 -7.58
CA GLN A 55 -3.85 5.12 -6.43
C GLN A 55 -3.33 4.48 -5.15
N ALA A 56 -3.61 3.21 -4.94
CA ALA A 56 -3.09 2.49 -3.76
C ALA A 56 -1.57 2.53 -3.75
N PHE A 57 -0.93 2.29 -4.91
CA PHE A 57 0.53 2.38 -5.00
C PHE A 57 1.05 3.80 -4.86
N ALA A 58 0.33 4.80 -5.35
CA ALA A 58 0.73 6.19 -5.13
C ALA A 58 0.79 6.50 -3.64
N ASN A 59 -0.19 6.02 -2.89
CA ASN A 59 -0.22 6.20 -1.43
C ASN A 59 0.93 5.45 -0.76
N ILE A 60 1.20 4.22 -1.18
CA ILE A 60 2.33 3.43 -0.67
C ILE A 60 3.66 4.15 -0.92
N LYS A 61 3.85 4.63 -2.14
CA LYS A 61 5.07 5.34 -2.51
C LYS A 61 5.28 6.61 -1.69
N ALA A 62 4.19 7.33 -1.42
CA ALA A 62 4.26 8.55 -0.62
C ALA A 62 4.71 8.25 0.82
N ILE A 63 4.17 7.19 1.42
CA ILE A 63 4.56 6.80 2.78
C ILE A 63 6.03 6.34 2.80
N LEU A 64 6.41 5.50 1.85
CA LEU A 64 7.80 5.02 1.75
C LEU A 64 8.78 6.18 1.60
N ALA A 65 8.48 7.10 0.69
CA ALA A 65 9.35 8.27 0.45
C ALA A 65 9.51 9.10 1.71
N GLY A 66 8.45 9.27 2.48
CA GLY A 66 8.51 10.02 3.73
C GLY A 66 9.44 9.42 4.77
N ALA A 67 9.76 8.14 4.65
CA ALA A 67 10.66 7.44 5.57
C ALA A 67 12.00 7.09 4.91
N GLY A 68 12.24 7.54 3.69
CA GLY A 68 13.51 7.30 3.00
C GLY A 68 13.59 5.94 2.30
N TYR A 69 12.45 5.34 1.99
CA TYR A 69 12.38 4.09 1.25
C TYR A 69 11.86 4.35 -0.16
N SER A 70 12.08 3.39 -1.05
CA SER A 70 11.49 3.39 -2.39
C SER A 70 10.88 2.03 -2.68
N VAL A 71 10.21 1.92 -3.82
CA VAL A 71 9.58 0.67 -4.26
C VAL A 71 10.58 -0.48 -4.35
N GLU A 72 11.84 -0.18 -4.68
CA GLU A 72 12.88 -1.20 -4.77
C GLU A 72 13.15 -1.90 -3.45
N HIS A 73 12.80 -1.27 -2.34
CA HIS A 73 13.00 -1.83 -1.00
C HIS A 73 11.86 -2.76 -0.57
N ILE A 74 10.76 -2.80 -1.32
CA ILE A 74 9.62 -3.65 -0.95
C ILE A 74 10.02 -5.12 -1.11
N VAL A 75 9.86 -5.90 -0.04
CA VAL A 75 10.17 -7.32 -0.04
C VAL A 75 8.93 -8.20 -0.01
N LYS A 76 7.80 -7.66 0.47
CA LYS A 76 6.56 -8.43 0.59
C LYS A 76 5.37 -7.51 0.37
N THR A 77 4.40 -8.00 -0.40
CA THR A 77 3.11 -7.33 -0.53
C THR A 77 1.97 -8.29 -0.20
N THR A 78 0.86 -7.74 0.27
CA THR A 78 -0.41 -8.46 0.41
C THR A 78 -1.45 -7.65 -0.33
N VAL A 79 -2.08 -8.25 -1.33
CA VAL A 79 -3.10 -7.60 -2.15
C VAL A 79 -4.44 -8.20 -1.82
N LEU A 80 -5.37 -7.38 -1.33
CA LEU A 80 -6.73 -7.78 -1.00
C LEU A 80 -7.66 -7.24 -2.08
N LEU A 81 -8.48 -8.11 -2.64
CA LEU A 81 -9.40 -7.76 -3.73
C LEU A 81 -10.85 -7.94 -3.31
N ALA A 82 -11.72 -7.13 -3.87
CA ALA A 82 -13.15 -7.28 -3.65
C ALA A 82 -13.69 -8.53 -4.36
N ASP A 83 -13.02 -8.96 -5.45
CA ASP A 83 -13.43 -10.13 -6.23
C ASP A 83 -12.23 -10.61 -7.07
N MET A 84 -12.08 -11.92 -7.21
CA MET A 84 -10.96 -12.47 -7.99
C MET A 84 -11.06 -12.20 -9.49
N SER A 85 -12.23 -11.82 -9.99
CA SER A 85 -12.36 -11.40 -11.38
C SER A 85 -11.53 -10.15 -11.70
N LEU A 86 -11.12 -9.40 -10.66
CA LEU A 86 -10.32 -8.18 -10.81
C LEU A 86 -8.81 -8.47 -10.89
N PHE A 87 -8.43 -9.72 -10.68
CA PHE A 87 -7.02 -10.11 -10.51
C PHE A 87 -6.16 -9.78 -11.72
N GLY A 88 -6.64 -10.08 -12.94
CA GLY A 88 -5.87 -9.87 -14.16
C GLY A 88 -5.52 -8.41 -14.40
N GLU A 89 -6.50 -7.53 -14.30
CA GLU A 89 -6.27 -6.10 -14.51
C GLU A 89 -5.45 -5.49 -13.38
N MET A 90 -5.67 -5.95 -12.14
CA MET A 90 -4.83 -5.52 -11.03
C MET A 90 -3.37 -5.90 -11.29
N ASN A 91 -3.12 -7.13 -11.76
CA ASN A 91 -1.77 -7.59 -12.04
C ASN A 91 -1.05 -6.75 -13.09
N GLU A 92 -1.75 -6.27 -14.11
CA GLU A 92 -1.15 -5.42 -15.13
C GLU A 92 -0.57 -4.16 -14.51
N ILE A 93 -1.33 -3.52 -13.63
CA ILE A 93 -0.89 -2.28 -12.99
C ILE A 93 0.15 -2.57 -11.91
N TYR A 94 -0.03 -3.66 -11.19
CA TYR A 94 0.94 -4.10 -10.18
C TYR A 94 2.33 -4.25 -10.81
N ALA A 95 2.40 -4.91 -11.96
CA ALA A 95 3.68 -5.12 -12.64
C ALA A 95 4.37 -3.81 -13.04
N GLU A 96 3.59 -2.78 -13.38
CA GLU A 96 4.14 -1.47 -13.73
C GLU A 96 4.89 -0.81 -12.57
N GLN A 97 4.58 -1.20 -11.34
CA GLN A 97 5.15 -0.53 -10.16
C GLN A 97 6.57 -0.97 -9.85
N PHE A 98 6.97 -2.11 -10.37
CA PHE A 98 8.28 -2.70 -10.07
C PHE A 98 9.12 -2.80 -11.34
N GLY A 99 10.43 -2.84 -11.17
CA GLY A 99 11.34 -3.03 -12.29
C GLY A 99 11.40 -4.51 -12.68
N SER A 100 12.58 -5.11 -12.62
CA SER A 100 12.78 -6.51 -13.02
C SER A 100 12.65 -7.50 -11.87
N VAL A 101 12.67 -7.02 -10.62
CA VAL A 101 12.61 -7.88 -9.44
C VAL A 101 11.32 -7.59 -8.68
N PHE A 102 10.48 -8.60 -8.54
CA PHE A 102 9.23 -8.48 -7.82
C PHE A 102 9.38 -8.92 -6.37
N PRO A 103 8.66 -8.30 -5.43
CA PRO A 103 8.61 -8.80 -4.06
C PRO A 103 7.82 -10.11 -4.00
N SER A 104 7.93 -10.82 -2.87
CA SER A 104 7.00 -11.92 -2.63
C SER A 104 5.60 -11.35 -2.41
N ARG A 105 4.57 -12.14 -2.70
CA ARG A 105 3.20 -11.64 -2.65
C ARG A 105 2.20 -12.73 -2.28
N SER A 106 1.18 -12.32 -1.51
CA SER A 106 -0.07 -13.05 -1.40
C SER A 106 -1.16 -12.15 -1.97
N ALA A 107 -2.08 -12.71 -2.76
CA ALA A 107 -3.17 -11.94 -3.34
C ALA A 107 -4.43 -12.81 -3.34
N PHE A 108 -5.53 -12.29 -2.79
CA PHE A 108 -6.78 -13.03 -2.70
C PHE A 108 -7.95 -12.08 -2.49
N ALA A 109 -9.15 -12.59 -2.76
CA ALA A 109 -10.35 -11.82 -2.50
C ALA A 109 -10.75 -11.96 -1.03
N VAL A 110 -11.33 -10.90 -0.50
CA VAL A 110 -11.91 -10.87 0.85
C VAL A 110 -13.40 -10.65 0.72
N LYS A 111 -14.14 -10.84 1.81
CA LYS A 111 -15.58 -10.66 1.78
C LYS A 111 -15.98 -9.23 1.42
N GLU A 112 -15.32 -8.27 2.02
CA GLU A 112 -15.55 -6.84 1.74
C GLU A 112 -14.31 -6.04 2.09
N LEU A 113 -14.18 -4.88 1.45
CA LEU A 113 -13.17 -3.89 1.79
C LEU A 113 -13.86 -2.61 2.27
N PRO A 114 -13.19 -1.81 3.12
CA PRO A 114 -13.76 -0.55 3.58
C PRO A 114 -14.13 0.34 2.41
N LYS A 115 -15.23 1.08 2.56
CA LYS A 115 -15.72 2.07 1.59
C LYS A 115 -15.95 1.49 0.20
N GLN A 116 -16.21 0.18 0.12
CA GLN A 116 -16.47 -0.52 -1.14
C GLN A 116 -15.28 -0.42 -2.12
N ALA A 117 -14.07 -0.34 -1.60
CA ALA A 117 -12.87 -0.35 -2.43
C ALA A 117 -12.78 -1.68 -3.17
N LEU A 118 -12.16 -1.65 -4.36
CA LEU A 118 -11.93 -2.86 -5.15
C LEU A 118 -10.61 -3.52 -4.77
N VAL A 119 -9.68 -2.76 -4.17
CA VAL A 119 -8.37 -3.27 -3.82
C VAL A 119 -7.85 -2.55 -2.59
N GLU A 120 -7.06 -3.27 -1.80
CA GLU A 120 -6.30 -2.71 -0.68
C GLU A 120 -4.96 -3.43 -0.66
N ILE A 121 -3.87 -2.70 -0.44
CA ILE A 121 -2.52 -3.27 -0.52
C ILE A 121 -1.70 -2.85 0.68
N GLU A 122 -1.05 -3.82 1.33
CA GLU A 122 -0.07 -3.53 2.37
C GLU A 122 1.31 -4.05 1.94
N VAL A 123 2.36 -3.45 2.45
CA VAL A 123 3.72 -3.83 2.08
C VAL A 123 4.65 -3.84 3.28
N ILE A 124 5.73 -4.61 3.14
CA ILE A 124 6.87 -4.59 4.04
C ILE A 124 8.08 -4.24 3.19
N ALA A 125 8.87 -3.28 3.64
CA ALA A 125 10.08 -2.88 2.93
C ALA A 125 11.28 -2.93 3.87
N VAL A 126 12.46 -3.16 3.30
CA VAL A 126 13.72 -3.25 4.03
C VAL A 126 14.77 -2.48 3.24
N LYS A 127 15.57 -1.68 3.93
CA LYS A 127 16.68 -0.97 3.29
C LYS A 127 17.98 -1.31 4.00
N ALA A 128 19.09 -1.11 3.29
CA ALA A 128 20.41 -1.42 3.82
C ALA A 128 20.76 -0.57 5.05
#